data_40d825114e8cf2fee72de642b2364f3f
#
_entry.id   40d825114e8cf2fee72de642b2364f3f
#
_cell.length_a   1.000
_cell.length_b   1.000
_cell.length_c   1.000
_cell.angle_alpha   90.00
_cell.angle_beta   90.00
_cell.angle_gamma   90.00
#
_symmetry.space_group_name_H-M   'P 1'
#
loop_
_entity.id
_entity.type
_entity.pdbx_description
1 polymer ?
#
loop_
_entity_poly.entity_id
_entity_poly.type
_entity_poly.pdbx_seq_one_letter_code
_entity_poly.pdbx_strand_id
1 'polypeptide(L)'
;MVYQRFAIEPMDQTAVIGSKVTLPCRVLNQKGPIQWTKDDFGLGRQRNLTGFDRYAMIGSDEEGDFSLRIYPVELEDDGVYHVLVPPEKPKILQGDYLMTTEDRKITLECVSIAGKPPAEITWIDGLGIVLHDGIETQQSQYQDGPLYNVKSILTVTPRKEHHNTTFTCQSQNAADRTPQIAKLRVEVRYAPKVSLKILHRQQNEQIREGSELRFKCRAEGNPPKMDYKWYINDKMAVGDYTTEMIIHNVTRDYHDAIVKCEVYNDVGKSEETKTLEVTYGPQFRHPPVSVQSHYGASETLQCDVDGNPQPEIYWTHEESDRILATTPNITLTVRPESAGRYYCHARVPGFPELTGSANIYIRAAPTIISQRTQYVPDEGLIKVQCIAISVPKADSVVWSFAGRDLNFSSNNTPFYRHEEYEPERVVSTVTLLDPVSAYFGDYNCTVTNAYGTDSAVIKLTTHVDWQLILIVVGLVVCVILIGIIVILILHCRERIKQPQPKAAQAHENDMQETDSNADRYRESDRSSNLSDVKADIRAGSSVSNAESARSLLHVQAPLSAHYITGGPNGGVATVKRTSA
;
A
#
# COMPACT_ATOMS: atom_id res chain seq x y z
N MET A 1 3.74 -62.92 -31.33
CA MET A 1 4.39 -61.87 -32.11
C MET A 1 5.53 -62.48 -32.89
N VAL A 2 5.65 -62.11 -34.17
CA VAL A 2 6.71 -62.59 -35.00
C VAL A 2 7.87 -61.62 -34.94
N TYR A 3 8.99 -62.04 -34.36
CA TYR A 3 10.15 -61.19 -34.09
C TYR A 3 11.18 -61.20 -35.21
N GLN A 4 11.94 -60.13 -35.38
CA GLN A 4 13.07 -60.04 -36.31
C GLN A 4 14.21 -60.96 -35.84
N ARG A 5 14.75 -61.77 -36.73
CA ARG A 5 15.87 -62.64 -36.41
C ARG A 5 16.68 -63.01 -37.64
N PHE A 6 17.94 -63.38 -37.48
CA PHE A 6 18.73 -64.01 -38.53
C PHE A 6 18.28 -65.41 -38.71
N ALA A 7 18.02 -65.79 -39.97
CA ALA A 7 17.91 -67.17 -40.41
C ALA A 7 19.26 -67.71 -40.90
N ILE A 8 20.07 -66.84 -41.50
CA ILE A 8 21.44 -67.10 -41.90
C ILE A 8 22.28 -65.90 -41.56
N GLU A 9 23.31 -66.06 -40.76
CA GLU A 9 24.27 -65.05 -40.44
C GLU A 9 25.41 -65.01 -41.45
N PRO A 10 26.05 -63.81 -41.67
CA PRO A 10 27.28 -63.72 -42.40
C PRO A 10 28.35 -64.56 -41.72
N MET A 11 29.04 -65.33 -42.52
CA MET A 11 30.18 -66.14 -42.11
C MET A 11 31.40 -65.77 -42.92
N ASP A 12 32.58 -65.99 -42.36
CA ASP A 12 33.85 -65.72 -43.02
C ASP A 12 33.92 -66.50 -44.36
N GLN A 13 34.35 -65.80 -45.37
CA GLN A 13 34.50 -66.38 -46.72
C GLN A 13 35.92 -66.09 -47.19
N THR A 14 36.49 -67.10 -47.86
CA THR A 14 37.77 -66.95 -48.53
C THR A 14 37.54 -67.00 -50.03
N ALA A 15 38.06 -66.10 -50.79
CA ALA A 15 37.87 -65.97 -52.20
C ALA A 15 39.22 -65.74 -52.93
N VAL A 16 39.27 -66.23 -54.17
CA VAL A 16 40.43 -66.03 -55.09
C VAL A 16 40.18 -64.71 -55.85
N ILE A 17 41.21 -63.88 -56.04
CA ILE A 17 41.12 -62.62 -56.83
C ILE A 17 40.51 -62.92 -58.20
N GLY A 18 39.56 -62.06 -58.66
CA GLY A 18 38.85 -62.27 -59.92
C GLY A 18 37.63 -63.16 -59.83
N SER A 19 37.46 -63.93 -58.75
CA SER A 19 36.33 -64.85 -58.53
C SER A 19 35.10 -64.09 -58.03
N LYS A 20 34.00 -64.82 -57.82
CA LYS A 20 32.76 -64.29 -57.16
C LYS A 20 32.71 -64.83 -55.76
N VAL A 21 32.45 -63.95 -54.79
CA VAL A 21 32.14 -64.36 -53.42
C VAL A 21 30.75 -63.85 -53.03
N THR A 22 30.07 -64.60 -52.17
CA THR A 22 28.78 -64.19 -51.57
C THR A 22 28.85 -64.36 -50.08
N LEU A 23 28.68 -63.27 -49.36
CA LEU A 23 28.50 -63.23 -47.91
C LEU A 23 27.03 -63.49 -47.61
N PRO A 24 26.67 -64.64 -47.04
CA PRO A 24 25.27 -64.99 -46.83
C PRO A 24 24.66 -64.17 -45.75
N CYS A 25 23.41 -63.74 -45.95
CA CYS A 25 22.66 -63.03 -44.94
C CYS A 25 21.17 -63.18 -45.18
N ARG A 26 20.45 -63.76 -44.22
CA ARG A 26 19.01 -63.91 -44.30
C ARG A 26 18.39 -63.41 -42.96
N VAL A 27 17.54 -62.40 -43.03
CA VAL A 27 16.85 -61.80 -41.87
C VAL A 27 15.35 -61.98 -42.05
N LEU A 28 14.73 -62.72 -41.15
CA LEU A 28 13.28 -62.96 -41.14
C LEU A 28 12.59 -61.86 -40.35
N ASN A 29 11.38 -61.46 -40.84
CA ASN A 29 10.51 -60.48 -40.19
C ASN A 29 11.21 -59.13 -39.95
N GLN A 30 12.00 -58.68 -40.90
CA GLN A 30 12.72 -57.41 -40.82
C GLN A 30 11.77 -56.26 -40.50
N LYS A 31 12.24 -55.29 -39.72
CA LYS A 31 11.46 -54.09 -39.29
C LYS A 31 11.97 -52.78 -39.89
N GLY A 32 13.00 -52.88 -40.71
CA GLY A 32 13.58 -51.73 -41.40
C GLY A 32 14.63 -52.14 -42.45
N PRO A 33 15.24 -51.18 -43.15
CA PRO A 33 16.23 -51.48 -44.18
C PRO A 33 17.49 -52.12 -43.58
N ILE A 34 17.93 -53.25 -44.20
CA ILE A 34 19.21 -53.92 -43.89
C ILE A 34 20.32 -53.17 -44.64
N GLN A 35 21.46 -52.96 -43.98
CA GLN A 35 22.63 -52.33 -44.56
C GLN A 35 23.88 -53.11 -44.27
N TRP A 36 24.74 -53.29 -45.28
CA TRP A 36 26.09 -53.78 -45.08
C TRP A 36 27.07 -52.68 -44.83
N THR A 37 28.06 -52.92 -44.00
CA THR A 37 29.27 -52.10 -43.84
C THR A 37 30.50 -52.97 -44.19
N LYS A 38 31.55 -52.25 -44.64
CA LYS A 38 32.90 -52.78 -44.78
C LYS A 38 33.83 -51.91 -43.97
N ASP A 39 34.56 -52.52 -43.02
CA ASP A 39 35.46 -51.74 -42.11
C ASP A 39 34.79 -50.52 -41.51
N ASP A 40 33.55 -50.69 -41.00
CA ASP A 40 32.65 -49.66 -40.45
C ASP A 40 32.12 -48.63 -41.45
N PHE A 41 32.50 -48.70 -42.72
CA PHE A 41 31.97 -47.84 -43.79
C PHE A 41 30.69 -48.44 -44.39
N GLY A 42 29.60 -47.63 -44.40
CA GLY A 42 28.30 -48.05 -44.93
C GLY A 42 28.28 -48.20 -46.45
N LEU A 43 28.01 -49.41 -46.95
CA LEU A 43 27.95 -49.70 -48.39
C LEU A 43 26.65 -49.23 -49.05
N GLY A 44 25.58 -49.00 -48.27
CA GLY A 44 24.28 -48.59 -48.75
C GLY A 44 23.14 -49.50 -48.33
N ARG A 45 21.90 -49.06 -48.57
CA ARG A 45 20.67 -49.76 -48.20
C ARG A 45 19.87 -50.29 -49.38
N GLN A 46 20.24 -49.83 -50.57
CA GLN A 46 19.61 -50.27 -51.79
C GLN A 46 20.28 -51.58 -52.28
N ARG A 47 19.54 -52.48 -52.95
CA ARG A 47 20.10 -53.74 -53.46
C ARG A 47 21.20 -53.44 -54.47
N ASN A 48 21.04 -52.38 -55.27
CA ASN A 48 22.10 -51.87 -56.13
C ASN A 48 22.88 -50.80 -55.35
N LEU A 49 24.08 -51.18 -54.90
CA LEU A 49 24.91 -50.34 -54.04
C LEU A 49 25.55 -49.20 -54.89
N THR A 50 24.94 -48.03 -54.90
CA THR A 50 25.41 -46.88 -55.73
C THR A 50 26.84 -46.48 -55.34
N GLY A 51 27.75 -46.47 -56.32
CA GLY A 51 29.17 -46.16 -56.08
C GLY A 51 30.04 -47.39 -55.75
N PHE A 52 29.44 -48.58 -55.72
CA PHE A 52 30.12 -49.84 -55.48
C PHE A 52 29.76 -50.86 -56.59
N ASP A 53 30.21 -50.67 -57.79
CA ASP A 53 29.79 -51.41 -58.97
C ASP A 53 30.06 -52.92 -58.87
N ARG A 54 31.05 -53.34 -58.07
CA ARG A 54 31.41 -54.75 -57.85
C ARG A 54 30.57 -55.38 -56.73
N TYR A 55 29.78 -54.60 -55.98
CA TYR A 55 29.00 -55.11 -54.85
C TYR A 55 27.50 -54.98 -55.16
N ALA A 56 26.76 -55.99 -54.75
CA ALA A 56 25.29 -55.99 -54.86
C ALA A 56 24.66 -56.86 -53.77
N MET A 57 23.59 -56.40 -53.16
CA MET A 57 22.73 -57.27 -52.36
C MET A 57 21.84 -58.11 -53.25
N ILE A 58 21.98 -59.43 -53.17
CA ILE A 58 21.20 -60.37 -53.92
C ILE A 58 20.05 -60.94 -53.08
N GLY A 59 19.10 -61.66 -53.74
CA GLY A 59 17.90 -62.18 -53.09
C GLY A 59 16.71 -61.21 -53.11
N SER A 60 15.67 -61.50 -52.35
CA SER A 60 14.45 -60.68 -52.29
C SER A 60 14.10 -60.27 -50.85
N ASP A 61 13.42 -59.12 -50.70
CA ASP A 61 12.92 -58.67 -49.43
C ASP A 61 11.84 -59.60 -48.88
N GLU A 62 11.06 -60.26 -49.74
CA GLU A 62 10.02 -61.20 -49.38
C GLU A 62 10.59 -62.47 -48.72
N GLU A 63 11.74 -62.91 -49.20
CA GLU A 63 12.45 -64.07 -48.62
C GLU A 63 13.36 -63.69 -47.46
N GLY A 64 13.54 -62.37 -47.26
CA GLY A 64 14.46 -61.81 -46.23
C GLY A 64 15.93 -62.08 -46.57
N ASP A 65 16.27 -62.35 -47.85
CA ASP A 65 17.63 -62.59 -48.27
C ASP A 65 18.33 -61.27 -48.66
N PHE A 66 19.38 -60.95 -47.95
CA PHE A 66 20.21 -59.75 -48.10
C PHE A 66 21.68 -60.11 -48.30
N SER A 67 21.95 -61.24 -48.84
CA SER A 67 23.30 -61.74 -49.12
C SER A 67 24.07 -60.72 -49.98
N LEU A 68 25.32 -60.43 -49.60
CA LEU A 68 26.18 -59.51 -50.32
C LEU A 68 27.03 -60.27 -51.32
N ARG A 69 26.89 -60.00 -52.58
CA ARG A 69 27.72 -60.49 -53.64
C ARG A 69 28.80 -59.46 -54.03
N ILE A 70 30.03 -59.95 -54.09
CA ILE A 70 31.19 -59.16 -54.56
C ILE A 70 31.72 -59.88 -55.79
N TYR A 71 31.82 -59.14 -56.95
CA TYR A 71 32.33 -59.67 -58.22
C TYR A 71 32.78 -58.59 -59.17
N PRO A 72 33.97 -58.67 -59.73
CA PRO A 72 35.08 -59.55 -59.36
C PRO A 72 35.66 -59.18 -58.00
N VAL A 73 36.20 -60.15 -57.25
CA VAL A 73 36.89 -59.94 -56.00
C VAL A 73 38.27 -59.39 -56.25
N GLU A 74 38.62 -58.33 -55.54
CA GLU A 74 39.94 -57.65 -55.56
C GLU A 74 40.58 -57.68 -54.19
N LEU A 75 41.89 -57.35 -54.11
CA LEU A 75 42.64 -57.40 -52.86
C LEU A 75 42.10 -56.36 -51.83
N GLU A 76 41.54 -55.27 -52.36
CA GLU A 76 40.89 -54.24 -51.57
C GLU A 76 39.62 -54.71 -50.86
N ASP A 77 39.04 -55.87 -51.27
CA ASP A 77 37.84 -56.38 -50.65
C ASP A 77 38.14 -57.18 -49.38
N ASP A 78 39.42 -57.45 -49.08
CA ASP A 78 39.83 -57.98 -47.79
C ASP A 78 39.44 -56.95 -46.68
N GLY A 79 38.66 -57.42 -45.70
CA GLY A 79 38.13 -56.57 -44.65
C GLY A 79 37.02 -57.21 -43.85
N VAL A 80 36.57 -56.48 -42.85
CA VAL A 80 35.49 -56.87 -41.93
C VAL A 80 34.14 -56.36 -42.41
N TYR A 81 33.20 -57.27 -42.66
CA TYR A 81 31.85 -56.97 -43.12
C TYR A 81 30.85 -57.15 -41.99
N HIS A 82 30.01 -56.17 -41.75
CA HIS A 82 28.94 -56.25 -40.79
C HIS A 82 27.57 -55.96 -41.43
N VAL A 83 26.55 -56.63 -40.91
CA VAL A 83 25.16 -56.36 -41.26
C VAL A 83 24.53 -55.54 -40.16
N LEU A 84 24.10 -54.36 -40.52
CA LEU A 84 23.36 -53.43 -39.61
C LEU A 84 21.88 -53.76 -39.70
N VAL A 85 21.28 -54.06 -38.57
CA VAL A 85 19.85 -54.32 -38.40
C VAL A 85 19.21 -53.33 -37.51
N PRO A 86 18.23 -52.54 -37.98
CA PRO A 86 17.58 -51.55 -37.13
C PRO A 86 16.80 -52.24 -36.00
N PRO A 87 16.75 -51.65 -34.80
CA PRO A 87 15.96 -52.20 -33.72
C PRO A 87 14.45 -52.09 -34.00
N GLU A 88 13.65 -52.89 -33.31
CA GLU A 88 12.20 -52.66 -33.29
C GLU A 88 11.87 -51.37 -32.54
N LYS A 89 10.68 -50.80 -32.86
CA LYS A 89 10.19 -49.59 -32.20
C LYS A 89 10.24 -49.72 -30.67
N PRO A 90 10.86 -48.78 -29.96
CA PRO A 90 11.00 -48.86 -28.51
C PRO A 90 9.63 -48.85 -27.81
N LYS A 91 9.60 -49.42 -26.61
CA LYS A 91 8.40 -49.50 -25.80
C LYS A 91 8.73 -49.11 -24.37
N ILE A 92 7.91 -48.18 -23.81
CA ILE A 92 7.95 -47.87 -22.38
C ILE A 92 7.05 -48.88 -21.66
N LEU A 93 7.60 -49.59 -20.66
CA LEU A 93 6.90 -50.70 -20.00
C LEU A 93 5.74 -50.24 -19.12
N GLN A 94 5.77 -48.99 -18.62
CA GLN A 94 4.70 -48.36 -17.83
C GLN A 94 3.46 -47.98 -18.65
N GLY A 95 3.53 -48.11 -20.00
CA GLY A 95 2.44 -47.79 -20.92
C GLY A 95 2.51 -46.37 -21.45
N ASP A 96 1.35 -45.80 -21.79
CA ASP A 96 1.24 -44.51 -22.45
C ASP A 96 0.89 -43.38 -21.46
N TYR A 97 0.52 -43.72 -20.22
CA TYR A 97 0.08 -42.81 -19.18
C TYR A 97 0.53 -43.25 -17.79
N LEU A 98 1.00 -42.27 -16.99
CA LEU A 98 1.39 -42.48 -15.60
C LEU A 98 0.91 -41.32 -14.75
N MET A 99 0.22 -41.62 -13.64
CA MET A 99 -0.13 -40.66 -12.60
C MET A 99 0.86 -40.76 -11.44
N THR A 100 1.36 -39.63 -10.99
CA THR A 100 2.28 -39.53 -9.84
C THR A 100 1.99 -38.28 -9.03
N THR A 101 2.66 -38.15 -7.88
CA THR A 101 2.62 -36.92 -7.05
C THR A 101 3.94 -36.21 -7.21
N GLU A 102 3.91 -34.86 -7.16
CA GLU A 102 5.11 -34.03 -7.16
C GLU A 102 6.12 -34.49 -6.11
N ASP A 103 7.40 -34.38 -6.43
CA ASP A 103 8.55 -34.80 -5.61
C ASP A 103 8.61 -36.32 -5.29
N ARG A 104 7.70 -37.14 -5.83
CA ARG A 104 7.76 -38.56 -5.72
C ARG A 104 8.64 -39.14 -6.83
N LYS A 105 9.73 -39.82 -6.46
CA LYS A 105 10.61 -40.51 -7.37
C LYS A 105 9.87 -41.61 -8.15
N ILE A 106 9.97 -41.62 -9.48
CA ILE A 106 9.40 -42.63 -10.36
C ILE A 106 10.51 -43.28 -11.18
N THR A 107 10.26 -44.50 -11.63
CA THR A 107 11.16 -45.23 -12.51
C THR A 107 10.42 -45.57 -13.80
N LEU A 108 11.00 -45.18 -14.94
CA LEU A 108 10.51 -45.47 -16.28
C LEU A 108 11.47 -46.46 -16.96
N GLU A 109 10.95 -47.47 -17.60
CA GLU A 109 11.74 -48.47 -18.28
C GLU A 109 11.41 -48.46 -19.78
N CYS A 110 12.42 -48.25 -20.60
CA CYS A 110 12.29 -48.31 -22.05
C CYS A 110 13.10 -49.49 -22.60
N VAL A 111 12.48 -50.27 -23.46
CA VAL A 111 13.09 -51.42 -24.08
C VAL A 111 13.10 -51.25 -25.59
N SER A 112 14.27 -51.46 -26.20
CA SER A 112 14.50 -51.56 -27.63
C SER A 112 15.10 -52.92 -27.93
N ILE A 113 14.47 -53.69 -28.83
CA ILE A 113 14.82 -55.10 -29.05
C ILE A 113 15.31 -55.35 -30.46
N ALA A 114 16.10 -56.40 -30.59
CA ALA A 114 16.53 -57.06 -31.86
C ALA A 114 17.31 -56.08 -32.80
N GLY A 115 18.11 -55.18 -32.28
CA GLY A 115 19.00 -54.31 -33.05
C GLY A 115 20.42 -54.87 -33.16
N LYS A 116 21.11 -54.57 -34.27
CA LYS A 116 22.55 -54.82 -34.47
C LYS A 116 23.17 -53.67 -35.26
N PRO A 117 24.08 -52.89 -34.70
CA PRO A 117 24.56 -52.94 -33.30
C PRO A 117 23.44 -52.65 -32.26
N PRO A 118 23.75 -52.81 -30.96
CA PRO A 118 22.79 -52.43 -29.89
C PRO A 118 22.30 -51.01 -30.06
N ALA A 119 21.03 -50.76 -29.74
CA ALA A 119 20.46 -49.43 -29.84
C ALA A 119 20.98 -48.51 -28.73
N GLU A 120 21.18 -47.24 -29.03
CA GLU A 120 21.33 -46.17 -28.05
C GLU A 120 19.95 -45.66 -27.67
N ILE A 121 19.68 -45.59 -26.37
CA ILE A 121 18.42 -45.04 -25.84
C ILE A 121 18.69 -43.71 -25.18
N THR A 122 17.95 -42.68 -25.65
CA THR A 122 17.98 -41.32 -25.09
C THR A 122 16.61 -40.98 -24.49
N TRP A 123 16.60 -40.40 -23.33
CA TRP A 123 15.40 -39.91 -22.70
C TRP A 123 15.28 -38.38 -22.84
N ILE A 124 14.07 -37.94 -23.19
CA ILE A 124 13.71 -36.53 -23.28
C ILE A 124 12.53 -36.32 -22.35
N ASP A 125 12.65 -35.33 -21.46
CA ASP A 125 11.57 -34.98 -20.53
C ASP A 125 10.42 -34.23 -21.23
N GLY A 126 9.38 -33.91 -20.43
CA GLY A 126 8.20 -33.23 -20.94
C GLY A 126 8.42 -31.79 -21.35
N LEU A 127 9.57 -31.22 -21.04
CA LEU A 127 9.97 -29.83 -21.37
C LEU A 127 10.89 -29.81 -22.61
N GLY A 128 11.25 -30.99 -23.16
CA GLY A 128 12.12 -31.13 -24.33
C GLY A 128 13.61 -31.19 -23.97
N ILE A 129 13.95 -31.38 -22.69
CA ILE A 129 15.34 -31.49 -22.23
C ILE A 129 15.80 -32.93 -22.31
N VAL A 130 16.98 -33.15 -22.90
CA VAL A 130 17.64 -34.47 -22.90
C VAL A 130 18.17 -34.76 -21.51
N LEU A 131 17.75 -35.89 -20.96
CA LEU A 131 18.18 -36.30 -19.63
C LEU A 131 19.46 -37.14 -19.74
N HIS A 132 20.39 -36.88 -18.84
CA HIS A 132 21.67 -37.57 -18.74
C HIS A 132 21.83 -38.27 -17.38
N ASP A 133 21.17 -37.73 -16.34
CA ASP A 133 21.28 -38.25 -14.99
C ASP A 133 20.17 -39.26 -14.67
N GLY A 134 20.44 -40.17 -13.76
CA GLY A 134 19.47 -41.15 -13.28
C GLY A 134 19.15 -42.23 -14.29
N ILE A 135 19.99 -42.44 -15.31
CA ILE A 135 19.81 -43.46 -16.35
C ILE A 135 20.73 -44.64 -16.10
N GLU A 136 20.15 -45.83 -16.08
CA GLU A 136 20.85 -47.08 -16.05
C GLU A 136 20.52 -47.85 -17.33
N THR A 137 21.54 -48.32 -18.07
CA THR A 137 21.35 -49.06 -19.31
C THR A 137 21.84 -50.47 -19.15
N GLN A 138 21.02 -51.45 -19.55
CA GLN A 138 21.30 -52.87 -19.54
C GLN A 138 21.19 -53.41 -20.95
N GLN A 139 22.19 -54.21 -21.37
CA GLN A 139 22.23 -54.84 -22.67
C GLN A 139 22.22 -56.36 -22.51
N SER A 140 21.48 -57.04 -23.36
CA SER A 140 21.42 -58.49 -23.40
C SER A 140 21.32 -59.00 -24.84
N GLN A 141 21.76 -60.21 -25.09
CA GLN A 141 21.55 -60.89 -26.39
C GLN A 141 20.07 -61.21 -26.54
N TYR A 142 19.58 -61.09 -27.75
CA TYR A 142 18.21 -61.47 -28.09
C TYR A 142 18.14 -62.92 -28.50
N GLN A 143 17.46 -63.77 -27.73
CA GLN A 143 17.27 -65.20 -28.00
C GLN A 143 18.58 -66.00 -28.33
N ASP A 144 19.67 -65.68 -27.59
CA ASP A 144 21.00 -66.26 -27.80
C ASP A 144 21.55 -66.14 -29.24
N GLY A 145 21.01 -65.17 -29.99
CA GLY A 145 21.39 -64.76 -31.35
C GLY A 145 22.26 -63.52 -31.41
N PRO A 146 22.63 -63.08 -32.61
CA PRO A 146 23.55 -61.99 -32.84
C PRO A 146 22.91 -60.58 -32.68
N LEU A 147 21.60 -60.55 -32.38
CA LEU A 147 20.86 -59.30 -32.13
C LEU A 147 20.87 -58.95 -30.62
N TYR A 148 20.71 -57.68 -30.33
CA TYR A 148 20.77 -57.22 -28.97
C TYR A 148 19.46 -56.57 -28.54
N ASN A 149 19.15 -56.72 -27.27
CA ASN A 149 18.13 -55.95 -26.55
C ASN A 149 18.83 -54.96 -25.67
N VAL A 150 18.29 -53.76 -25.67
CA VAL A 150 18.72 -52.68 -24.76
C VAL A 150 17.54 -52.25 -23.91
N LYS A 151 17.73 -52.26 -22.60
CA LYS A 151 16.79 -51.76 -21.62
C LYS A 151 17.41 -50.54 -20.93
N SER A 152 16.77 -49.42 -21.02
CA SER A 152 17.15 -48.19 -20.30
C SER A 152 16.16 -47.92 -19.21
N ILE A 153 16.67 -47.68 -17.99
CA ILE A 153 15.90 -47.39 -16.78
C ILE A 153 16.18 -45.95 -16.39
N LEU A 154 15.17 -45.11 -16.51
CA LEU A 154 15.24 -43.69 -16.08
C LEU A 154 14.58 -43.57 -14.71
N THR A 155 15.33 -43.05 -13.74
CA THR A 155 14.83 -42.67 -12.44
C THR A 155 14.78 -41.14 -12.33
N VAL A 156 13.59 -40.61 -12.20
CA VAL A 156 13.35 -39.15 -12.22
C VAL A 156 12.33 -38.74 -11.14
N THR A 157 12.44 -37.51 -10.66
CA THR A 157 11.49 -36.92 -9.72
C THR A 157 10.67 -35.86 -10.46
N PRO A 158 9.43 -36.17 -10.90
CA PRO A 158 8.60 -35.21 -11.60
C PRO A 158 8.19 -34.06 -10.71
N ARG A 159 8.22 -32.85 -11.29
CA ARG A 159 7.74 -31.61 -10.70
C ARG A 159 6.43 -31.19 -11.36
N LYS A 160 5.76 -30.21 -10.81
CA LYS A 160 4.49 -29.65 -11.36
C LYS A 160 4.61 -29.22 -12.83
N GLU A 161 5.80 -28.73 -13.26
CA GLU A 161 6.05 -28.32 -14.64
C GLU A 161 5.92 -29.51 -15.63
N HIS A 162 6.09 -30.74 -15.15
CA HIS A 162 5.90 -31.97 -15.93
C HIS A 162 4.42 -32.43 -16.00
N HIS A 163 3.49 -31.68 -15.32
CA HIS A 163 2.06 -32.01 -15.37
C HIS A 163 1.51 -31.93 -16.80
N ASN A 164 0.83 -33.00 -17.25
CA ASN A 164 0.29 -33.14 -18.60
C ASN A 164 1.32 -33.07 -19.73
N THR A 165 2.59 -33.27 -19.44
CA THR A 165 3.66 -33.34 -20.43
C THR A 165 4.00 -34.78 -20.78
N THR A 166 4.87 -34.96 -21.75
CA THR A 166 5.19 -36.29 -22.31
C THR A 166 6.67 -36.57 -22.22
N PHE A 167 7.04 -37.61 -21.47
CA PHE A 167 8.39 -38.19 -21.51
C PHE A 167 8.54 -39.03 -22.76
N THR A 168 9.65 -38.86 -23.45
CA THR A 168 9.94 -39.56 -24.71
C THR A 168 11.18 -40.41 -24.55
N CYS A 169 11.05 -41.69 -24.86
CA CYS A 169 12.15 -42.60 -25.07
C CYS A 169 12.47 -42.65 -26.56
N GLN A 170 13.67 -42.27 -26.91
CA GLN A 170 14.19 -42.28 -28.26
C GLN A 170 15.24 -43.38 -28.38
N SER A 171 15.08 -44.25 -29.37
CA SER A 171 15.98 -45.38 -29.65
C SER A 171 16.51 -45.27 -31.06
N GLN A 172 17.81 -45.46 -31.25
CA GLN A 172 18.48 -45.41 -32.54
C GLN A 172 19.71 -46.30 -32.55
N ASN A 173 20.02 -46.93 -33.71
CA ASN A 173 21.35 -47.49 -33.97
C ASN A 173 21.86 -47.00 -35.33
N ALA A 174 23.05 -47.48 -35.75
CA ALA A 174 23.67 -47.09 -37.01
C ALA A 174 22.86 -47.47 -38.26
N ALA A 175 21.90 -48.41 -38.14
CA ALA A 175 21.00 -48.80 -39.23
C ALA A 175 19.82 -47.83 -39.40
N ASP A 176 19.49 -46.99 -38.40
CA ASP A 176 18.36 -46.07 -38.46
C ASP A 176 18.79 -44.72 -39.09
N ARG A 177 17.92 -44.15 -39.94
CA ARG A 177 18.07 -42.76 -40.44
C ARG A 177 17.51 -41.75 -39.44
N THR A 178 16.46 -42.13 -38.78
CA THR A 178 15.74 -41.31 -37.84
C THR A 178 15.46 -42.10 -36.58
N PRO A 179 15.57 -41.49 -35.41
CA PRO A 179 15.27 -42.18 -34.17
C PRO A 179 13.83 -42.69 -34.10
N GLN A 180 13.68 -43.90 -33.56
CA GLN A 180 12.37 -44.44 -33.19
C GLN A 180 11.97 -43.95 -31.82
N ILE A 181 10.68 -43.63 -31.62
CA ILE A 181 10.22 -43.01 -30.36
C ILE A 181 9.08 -43.79 -29.72
N ALA A 182 9.09 -43.80 -28.38
CA ALA A 182 7.96 -44.16 -27.53
C ALA A 182 7.66 -43.01 -26.59
N LYS A 183 6.40 -42.79 -26.30
CA LYS A 183 5.94 -41.61 -25.49
C LYS A 183 5.10 -42.09 -24.33
N LEU A 184 5.26 -41.41 -23.17
CA LEU A 184 4.46 -41.64 -21.97
C LEU A 184 4.03 -40.28 -21.44
N ARG A 185 2.73 -40.05 -21.31
CA ARG A 185 2.15 -38.86 -20.70
C ARG A 185 2.18 -38.99 -19.19
N VAL A 186 2.69 -37.96 -18.50
CA VAL A 186 2.75 -37.94 -17.04
C VAL A 186 1.74 -36.92 -16.50
N GLU A 187 0.87 -37.39 -15.63
CA GLU A 187 0.01 -36.54 -14.82
C GLU A 187 0.61 -36.41 -13.43
N VAL A 188 1.03 -35.18 -13.07
CA VAL A 188 1.58 -34.87 -11.75
C VAL A 188 0.51 -34.28 -10.89
N ARG A 189 0.24 -34.88 -9.74
CA ARG A 189 -0.60 -34.32 -8.68
C ARG A 189 0.27 -33.45 -7.77
N TYR A 190 -0.16 -32.23 -7.48
CA TYR A 190 0.59 -31.27 -6.65
C TYR A 190 -0.31 -30.43 -5.79
N ALA A 191 0.25 -29.94 -4.66
CA ALA A 191 -0.43 -29.03 -3.75
C ALA A 191 -0.71 -27.68 -4.41
N PRO A 192 -1.71 -26.91 -3.93
CA PRO A 192 -2.05 -25.62 -4.51
C PRO A 192 -0.86 -24.65 -4.48
N LYS A 193 -0.65 -23.90 -5.56
CA LYS A 193 0.18 -22.70 -5.59
C LYS A 193 -0.73 -21.50 -5.43
N VAL A 194 -0.61 -20.79 -4.29
CA VAL A 194 -1.50 -19.71 -3.90
C VAL A 194 -0.95 -18.36 -4.33
N SER A 195 -1.84 -17.44 -4.70
CA SER A 195 -1.55 -16.04 -4.97
C SER A 195 -2.65 -15.15 -4.40
N LEU A 196 -2.30 -14.34 -3.41
CA LEU A 196 -3.19 -13.41 -2.71
C LEU A 196 -2.99 -11.98 -3.22
N LYS A 197 -4.07 -11.35 -3.70
CA LYS A 197 -4.07 -9.98 -4.19
C LYS A 197 -5.14 -9.16 -3.50
N ILE A 198 -4.81 -7.91 -3.20
CA ILE A 198 -5.77 -6.90 -2.79
C ILE A 198 -6.33 -6.26 -4.08
N LEU A 199 -7.65 -6.19 -4.17
CA LEU A 199 -8.34 -5.55 -5.29
C LEU A 199 -8.61 -4.09 -4.92
N HIS A 200 -7.78 -3.17 -5.40
CA HIS A 200 -8.00 -1.74 -5.28
C HIS A 200 -8.87 -1.24 -6.44
N ARG A 201 -9.70 -0.22 -6.18
CA ARG A 201 -10.44 0.48 -7.25
C ARG A 201 -9.51 1.21 -8.21
N GLN A 202 -8.36 1.70 -7.71
CA GLN A 202 -7.31 2.34 -8.51
C GLN A 202 -5.94 1.77 -8.14
N GLN A 203 -5.02 1.68 -9.11
CA GLN A 203 -3.62 1.35 -8.86
C GLN A 203 -3.00 2.48 -8.02
N ASN A 204 -2.41 2.16 -6.87
CA ASN A 204 -1.82 3.05 -5.86
C ASN A 204 -2.80 3.69 -4.86
N GLU A 205 -4.01 3.20 -4.72
CA GLU A 205 -4.90 3.68 -3.66
C GLU A 205 -4.45 3.12 -2.30
N GLN A 206 -4.14 4.02 -1.36
CA GLN A 206 -3.85 3.64 0.02
C GLN A 206 -5.12 3.12 0.71
N ILE A 207 -4.97 2.09 1.53
CA ILE A 207 -6.08 1.56 2.33
C ILE A 207 -6.41 2.60 3.40
N ARG A 208 -7.58 3.22 3.27
CA ARG A 208 -8.03 4.26 4.19
C ARG A 208 -9.01 3.71 5.21
N GLU A 209 -8.92 4.16 6.47
CA GLU A 209 -9.93 3.88 7.50
C GLU A 209 -11.33 4.24 7.00
N GLY A 210 -12.30 3.35 7.25
CA GLY A 210 -13.68 3.48 6.78
C GLY A 210 -13.94 2.94 5.36
N SER A 211 -12.89 2.53 4.63
CA SER A 211 -13.03 2.00 3.27
C SER A 211 -13.44 0.52 3.25
N GLU A 212 -13.92 0.06 2.09
CA GLU A 212 -14.13 -1.36 1.80
C GLU A 212 -12.87 -1.94 1.15
N LEU A 213 -12.43 -3.10 1.61
CA LEU A 213 -11.27 -3.80 1.11
C LEU A 213 -11.66 -5.19 0.63
N ARG A 214 -11.25 -5.52 -0.60
CA ARG A 214 -11.51 -6.82 -1.23
C ARG A 214 -10.22 -7.56 -1.48
N PHE A 215 -10.21 -8.83 -1.12
CA PHE A 215 -9.11 -9.74 -1.37
C PHE A 215 -9.52 -10.78 -2.38
N LYS A 216 -8.58 -11.15 -3.27
CA LYS A 216 -8.74 -12.26 -4.19
C LYS A 216 -7.61 -13.24 -4.02
N CYS A 217 -7.97 -14.47 -3.69
CA CYS A 217 -7.07 -15.61 -3.57
C CYS A 217 -7.21 -16.48 -4.81
N ARG A 218 -6.14 -16.63 -5.57
CA ARG A 218 -6.06 -17.55 -6.70
C ARG A 218 -5.16 -18.71 -6.34
N ALA A 219 -5.57 -19.90 -6.70
CA ALA A 219 -4.78 -21.09 -6.51
C ALA A 219 -4.77 -21.96 -7.77
N GLU A 220 -3.62 -22.57 -8.04
CA GLU A 220 -3.43 -23.55 -9.12
C GLU A 220 -2.89 -24.83 -8.51
N GLY A 221 -3.54 -25.95 -8.73
CA GLY A 221 -3.14 -27.25 -8.19
C GLY A 221 -3.79 -28.40 -8.95
N ASN A 222 -3.27 -29.59 -8.75
CA ASN A 222 -3.87 -30.81 -9.27
C ASN A 222 -4.00 -31.86 -8.15
N PRO A 223 -5.22 -32.25 -7.75
CA PRO A 223 -6.53 -31.99 -8.35
C PRO A 223 -7.01 -30.54 -8.27
N PRO A 224 -7.84 -30.09 -9.23
CA PRO A 224 -8.34 -28.71 -9.26
C PRO A 224 -9.44 -28.41 -8.24
N LYS A 225 -9.99 -29.43 -7.56
CA LYS A 225 -10.92 -29.24 -6.45
C LYS A 225 -10.13 -28.74 -5.24
N MET A 226 -10.44 -27.51 -4.81
CA MET A 226 -9.71 -26.85 -3.73
C MET A 226 -10.68 -26.23 -2.74
N ASP A 227 -10.31 -26.27 -1.46
CA ASP A 227 -11.02 -25.64 -0.37
C ASP A 227 -10.19 -24.46 0.15
N TYR A 228 -10.87 -23.35 0.48
CA TYR A 228 -10.28 -22.07 0.88
C TYR A 228 -10.61 -21.76 2.33
N LYS A 229 -9.62 -21.27 3.09
CA LYS A 229 -9.80 -20.74 4.43
C LYS A 229 -9.10 -19.39 4.55
N TRP A 230 -9.78 -18.47 5.24
CA TRP A 230 -9.27 -17.12 5.46
C TRP A 230 -9.02 -16.86 6.93
N TYR A 231 -7.93 -16.13 7.19
CA TYR A 231 -7.55 -15.77 8.55
C TYR A 231 -7.13 -14.30 8.58
N ILE A 232 -7.41 -13.65 9.72
CA ILE A 232 -6.93 -12.31 10.06
C ILE A 232 -6.25 -12.42 11.42
N ASN A 233 -4.96 -12.11 11.49
CA ASN A 233 -4.12 -12.27 12.68
C ASN A 233 -4.28 -13.68 13.30
N ASP A 234 -4.16 -14.72 12.43
CA ASP A 234 -4.30 -16.15 12.75
C ASP A 234 -5.67 -16.58 13.31
N LYS A 235 -6.64 -15.67 13.37
CA LYS A 235 -8.02 -16.01 13.69
C LYS A 235 -8.80 -16.25 12.41
N MET A 236 -9.57 -17.35 12.37
CA MET A 236 -10.40 -17.68 11.20
C MET A 236 -11.42 -16.57 10.97
N ALA A 237 -11.47 -16.06 9.74
CA ALA A 237 -12.45 -15.08 9.33
C ALA A 237 -13.86 -15.68 9.32
N VAL A 238 -14.81 -14.96 9.90
CA VAL A 238 -16.21 -15.41 9.97
C VAL A 238 -16.93 -15.00 8.69
N GLY A 239 -17.44 -15.99 7.95
CA GLY A 239 -18.17 -15.82 6.70
C GLY A 239 -17.91 -16.96 5.71
N ASP A 240 -18.79 -17.10 4.70
CA ASP A 240 -18.66 -18.09 3.63
C ASP A 240 -17.74 -17.56 2.53
N TYR A 241 -16.46 -17.37 2.86
CA TYR A 241 -15.47 -16.89 1.91
C TYR A 241 -14.84 -18.07 1.15
N THR A 242 -14.83 -17.95 -0.16
CA THR A 242 -14.14 -18.89 -1.06
C THR A 242 -12.90 -18.20 -1.66
N THR A 243 -12.93 -17.90 -2.95
CA THR A 243 -11.83 -17.24 -3.64
C THR A 243 -11.71 -15.74 -3.35
N GLU A 244 -12.72 -15.13 -2.72
CA GLU A 244 -12.74 -13.71 -2.37
C GLU A 244 -13.20 -13.52 -0.93
N MET A 245 -12.58 -12.54 -0.25
CA MET A 245 -12.97 -12.06 1.08
C MET A 245 -13.12 -10.55 1.04
N ILE A 246 -14.14 -10.03 1.76
CA ILE A 246 -14.44 -8.60 1.82
C ILE A 246 -14.46 -8.14 3.27
N ILE A 247 -13.77 -7.04 3.54
CA ILE A 247 -13.87 -6.28 4.78
C ILE A 247 -14.60 -4.98 4.43
N HIS A 248 -15.86 -4.83 4.88
CA HIS A 248 -16.71 -3.69 4.50
C HIS A 248 -16.35 -2.37 5.16
N ASN A 249 -15.77 -2.40 6.34
CA ASN A 249 -15.34 -1.23 7.10
C ASN A 249 -13.98 -1.50 7.73
N VAL A 250 -12.94 -1.00 7.12
CA VAL A 250 -11.56 -1.14 7.61
C VAL A 250 -11.35 -0.12 8.74
N THR A 251 -11.16 -0.59 9.96
CA THR A 251 -10.79 0.26 11.10
C THR A 251 -9.27 0.34 11.24
N ARG A 252 -8.78 1.29 12.04
CA ARG A 252 -7.35 1.40 12.36
C ARG A 252 -6.76 0.15 13.00
N ASP A 253 -7.58 -0.68 13.67
CA ASP A 253 -7.15 -1.94 14.28
C ASP A 253 -6.69 -2.98 13.25
N TYR A 254 -7.00 -2.77 11.98
CA TYR A 254 -6.46 -3.56 10.87
C TYR A 254 -5.09 -3.09 10.39
N HIS A 255 -4.56 -1.98 10.93
CA HIS A 255 -3.18 -1.60 10.64
C HIS A 255 -2.23 -2.67 11.15
N ASP A 256 -1.24 -3.06 10.34
CA ASP A 256 -0.33 -4.20 10.57
C ASP A 256 -1.02 -5.58 10.72
N ALA A 257 -2.33 -5.66 10.47
CA ALA A 257 -3.00 -6.94 10.46
C ALA A 257 -2.54 -7.81 9.28
N ILE A 258 -2.34 -9.09 9.57
CA ILE A 258 -1.93 -10.09 8.58
C ILE A 258 -3.17 -10.83 8.08
N VAL A 259 -3.50 -10.65 6.81
CA VAL A 259 -4.52 -11.43 6.13
C VAL A 259 -3.86 -12.62 5.46
N LYS A 260 -4.38 -13.82 5.72
CA LYS A 260 -3.87 -15.08 5.19
C LYS A 260 -4.97 -15.83 4.45
N CYS A 261 -4.64 -16.28 3.23
CA CYS A 261 -5.42 -17.25 2.48
C CYS A 261 -4.71 -18.59 2.52
N GLU A 262 -5.32 -19.60 3.09
CA GLU A 262 -4.89 -21.01 3.09
C GLU A 262 -5.77 -21.78 2.12
N VAL A 263 -5.14 -22.52 1.21
CA VAL A 263 -5.82 -23.35 0.21
C VAL A 263 -5.27 -24.75 0.27
N TYR A 264 -6.14 -25.74 0.23
CA TYR A 264 -5.76 -27.14 0.26
C TYR A 264 -6.54 -27.98 -0.77
N ASN A 265 -5.88 -29.01 -1.27
CA ASN A 265 -6.47 -30.09 -2.06
C ASN A 265 -6.08 -31.43 -1.43
N ASP A 266 -6.41 -32.54 -2.09
CA ASP A 266 -6.09 -33.89 -1.59
C ASP A 266 -4.57 -34.19 -1.48
N VAL A 267 -3.71 -33.37 -2.09
CA VAL A 267 -2.25 -33.59 -2.05
C VAL A 267 -1.63 -32.84 -0.87
N GLY A 268 -2.09 -31.62 -0.59
CA GLY A 268 -1.52 -30.79 0.46
C GLY A 268 -2.15 -29.43 0.54
N LYS A 269 -1.51 -28.55 1.33
CA LYS A 269 -1.94 -27.18 1.54
C LYS A 269 -0.82 -26.19 1.25
N SER A 270 -1.24 -24.98 0.89
CA SER A 270 -0.35 -23.83 0.77
C SER A 270 -1.07 -22.58 1.22
N GLU A 271 -0.32 -21.58 1.63
CA GLU A 271 -0.86 -20.32 2.13
C GLU A 271 -0.06 -19.13 1.60
N GLU A 272 -0.72 -17.98 1.52
CA GLU A 272 -0.08 -16.70 1.25
C GLU A 272 -0.67 -15.63 2.16
N THR A 273 0.18 -14.71 2.60
CA THR A 273 -0.16 -13.66 3.54
C THR A 273 0.05 -12.27 2.94
N LYS A 274 -0.74 -11.30 3.43
CA LYS A 274 -0.57 -9.86 3.15
C LYS A 274 -0.75 -9.08 4.43
N THR A 275 0.20 -8.23 4.75
CA THR A 275 0.09 -7.24 5.82
C THR A 275 -0.64 -6.01 5.30
N LEU A 276 -1.55 -5.46 6.10
CA LEU A 276 -2.35 -4.31 5.75
C LEU A 276 -1.71 -3.03 6.28
N GLU A 277 -1.48 -2.08 5.42
CA GLU A 277 -1.08 -0.73 5.79
C GLU A 277 -2.29 0.19 5.68
N VAL A 278 -2.97 0.42 6.82
CA VAL A 278 -4.17 1.27 6.89
C VAL A 278 -3.77 2.70 7.24
N THR A 279 -4.19 3.66 6.42
CA THR A 279 -4.02 5.09 6.72
C THR A 279 -5.23 5.60 7.49
N TYR A 280 -4.98 6.31 8.60
CA TYR A 280 -6.02 6.87 9.46
C TYR A 280 -5.62 8.21 10.07
N GLY A 281 -6.64 8.97 10.43
CA GLY A 281 -6.47 10.31 10.97
C GLY A 281 -5.93 10.35 12.41
N PRO A 282 -5.51 11.53 12.88
CA PRO A 282 -4.96 11.71 14.21
C PRO A 282 -6.03 11.48 15.28
N GLN A 283 -5.63 10.82 16.39
CA GLN A 283 -6.45 10.62 17.57
C GLN A 283 -5.57 10.70 18.81
N PHE A 284 -6.01 11.39 19.86
CA PHE A 284 -5.28 11.39 21.12
C PHE A 284 -5.27 10.00 21.78
N ARG A 285 -4.09 9.48 22.09
CA ARG A 285 -3.92 8.40 23.07
C ARG A 285 -4.12 8.97 24.46
N HIS A 286 -3.51 10.13 24.73
CA HIS A 286 -3.65 10.90 25.93
C HIS A 286 -3.77 12.39 25.54
N PRO A 287 -4.92 13.04 25.80
CA PRO A 287 -5.06 14.48 25.53
C PRO A 287 -4.12 15.30 26.42
N PRO A 288 -3.68 16.48 25.96
CA PRO A 288 -2.85 17.36 26.77
C PRO A 288 -3.51 17.68 28.09
N VAL A 289 -2.73 17.67 29.19
CA VAL A 289 -3.21 17.90 30.55
C VAL A 289 -2.68 19.22 31.09
N SER A 290 -3.57 20.03 31.70
CA SER A 290 -3.22 21.29 32.31
C SER A 290 -2.36 21.10 33.58
N VAL A 291 -1.39 22.01 33.76
CA VAL A 291 -0.40 21.94 34.84
C VAL A 291 -0.49 23.19 35.71
N GLN A 292 -0.36 23.01 37.03
CA GLN A 292 -0.25 24.09 38.00
C GLN A 292 1.15 24.11 38.61
N SER A 293 1.88 25.20 38.46
CA SER A 293 3.27 25.24 38.89
C SER A 293 3.68 26.59 39.50
N HIS A 294 4.87 26.64 40.05
CA HIS A 294 5.45 27.84 40.64
C HIS A 294 6.16 28.68 39.60
N TYR A 295 6.24 29.97 39.86
CA TYR A 295 7.08 30.87 39.07
C TYR A 295 8.52 30.37 38.98
N GLY A 296 9.05 30.33 37.75
CA GLY A 296 10.42 29.91 37.47
C GLY A 296 10.63 28.39 37.37
N ALA A 297 9.62 27.57 37.64
CA ALA A 297 9.68 26.13 37.43
C ALA A 297 9.69 25.78 35.94
N SER A 298 10.21 24.61 35.60
CA SER A 298 10.19 24.06 34.25
C SER A 298 9.10 23.00 34.13
N GLU A 299 8.12 23.21 33.27
CA GLU A 299 6.99 22.31 33.06
C GLU A 299 6.95 21.82 31.62
N THR A 300 6.50 20.57 31.44
CA THR A 300 6.40 19.94 30.11
C THR A 300 4.95 19.56 29.84
N LEU A 301 4.39 20.13 28.77
CA LEU A 301 3.13 19.68 28.22
C LEU A 301 3.39 18.58 27.19
N GLN A 302 2.55 17.56 27.19
CA GLN A 302 2.66 16.40 26.31
C GLN A 302 1.46 16.33 25.37
N CYS A 303 1.73 15.98 24.13
CA CYS A 303 0.73 15.73 23.09
C CYS A 303 0.95 14.34 22.50
N ASP A 304 0.26 13.38 23.05
CA ASP A 304 0.37 11.98 22.64
C ASP A 304 -0.76 11.64 21.67
N VAL A 305 -0.39 11.57 20.39
CA VAL A 305 -1.32 11.38 19.28
C VAL A 305 -0.93 10.16 18.47
N ASP A 306 -1.92 9.35 18.13
CA ASP A 306 -1.82 8.25 17.20
C ASP A 306 -2.35 8.66 15.82
N GLY A 307 -1.76 8.08 14.77
CA GLY A 307 -2.16 8.31 13.37
C GLY A 307 -1.21 7.64 12.39
N ASN A 308 -1.71 7.30 11.23
CA ASN A 308 -0.88 6.74 10.17
C ASN A 308 -1.18 7.40 8.81
N PRO A 309 -0.20 8.03 8.14
CA PRO A 309 1.20 8.26 8.57
C PRO A 309 1.32 8.98 9.90
N GLN A 310 2.50 8.91 10.52
CA GLN A 310 2.77 9.56 11.80
C GLN A 310 2.37 11.04 11.76
N PRO A 311 1.55 11.53 12.73
CA PRO A 311 1.09 12.90 12.74
C PRO A 311 2.23 13.92 12.86
N GLU A 312 2.14 14.99 12.10
CA GLU A 312 2.93 16.20 12.31
C GLU A 312 2.32 16.97 13.48
N ILE A 313 3.10 17.21 14.54
CA ILE A 313 2.65 17.87 15.76
C ILE A 313 3.28 19.24 15.83
N TYR A 314 2.49 20.26 16.21
CA TYR A 314 2.98 21.59 16.55
C TYR A 314 2.16 22.23 17.66
N TRP A 315 2.78 23.17 18.38
CA TRP A 315 2.17 23.87 19.50
C TRP A 315 2.02 25.35 19.19
N THR A 316 0.89 25.92 19.62
CA THR A 316 0.63 27.37 19.61
C THR A 316 0.16 27.83 20.99
N HIS A 317 0.21 29.15 21.26
CA HIS A 317 -0.32 29.78 22.47
C HIS A 317 -1.55 30.62 22.11
N GLU A 318 -2.53 30.75 23.03
CA GLU A 318 -3.79 31.44 22.75
C GLU A 318 -3.64 32.90 22.33
N GLU A 319 -2.55 33.57 22.72
CA GLU A 319 -2.27 34.96 22.35
C GLU A 319 -1.54 35.10 21.02
N SER A 320 -1.12 34.00 20.40
CA SER A 320 -0.28 34.00 19.21
C SER A 320 -0.40 32.73 18.38
N ASP A 321 -0.72 32.88 17.10
CA ASP A 321 -0.72 31.79 16.12
C ASP A 321 0.70 31.31 15.74
N ARG A 322 1.73 31.87 16.41
CA ARG A 322 3.11 31.45 16.15
C ARG A 322 3.36 30.05 16.65
N ILE A 323 3.99 29.23 15.80
CA ILE A 323 4.45 27.88 16.18
C ILE A 323 5.59 28.00 17.19
N LEU A 324 5.38 27.43 18.37
CA LEU A 324 6.33 27.44 19.48
C LEU A 324 7.26 26.23 19.46
N ALA A 325 6.73 25.07 19.07
CA ALA A 325 7.47 23.81 18.96
C ALA A 325 6.78 22.91 17.93
N THR A 326 7.57 21.98 17.34
CA THR A 326 7.09 20.95 16.41
C THR A 326 7.35 19.55 16.95
N THR A 327 7.50 19.42 18.26
CA THR A 327 7.73 18.15 18.96
C THR A 327 6.51 17.76 19.77
N PRO A 328 6.29 16.46 20.04
CA PRO A 328 5.20 16.00 20.90
C PRO A 328 5.20 16.62 22.29
N ASN A 329 6.36 16.98 22.80
CA ASN A 329 6.53 17.60 24.12
C ASN A 329 7.05 19.01 23.97
N ILE A 330 6.45 19.95 24.70
CA ILE A 330 6.95 21.30 24.84
C ILE A 330 7.31 21.57 26.29
N THR A 331 8.55 21.99 26.55
CA THR A 331 9.03 22.35 27.89
C THR A 331 9.15 23.85 28.00
N LEU A 332 8.51 24.41 29.02
CA LEU A 332 8.37 25.84 29.23
C LEU A 332 8.80 26.22 30.63
N THR A 333 9.48 27.36 30.77
CA THR A 333 9.72 27.98 32.09
C THR A 333 8.49 28.81 32.47
N VAL A 334 7.89 28.50 33.62
CA VAL A 334 6.67 29.13 34.10
C VAL A 334 6.91 30.57 34.48
N ARG A 335 6.35 31.50 33.73
CA ARG A 335 6.39 32.95 33.90
C ARG A 335 5.02 33.55 33.53
N PRO A 336 4.71 34.79 33.91
CA PRO A 336 3.46 35.45 33.51
C PRO A 336 3.20 35.37 31.99
N GLU A 337 4.28 35.53 31.18
CA GLU A 337 4.20 35.56 29.72
C GLU A 337 4.03 34.13 29.13
N SER A 338 4.34 33.12 29.89
CA SER A 338 4.18 31.69 29.49
C SER A 338 3.01 31.01 30.21
N ALA A 339 2.26 31.71 31.03
CA ALA A 339 0.99 31.21 31.56
C ALA A 339 -0.10 31.35 30.50
N GLY A 340 -1.12 30.51 30.59
CA GLY A 340 -2.23 30.54 29.65
C GLY A 340 -2.45 29.24 28.94
N ARG A 341 -3.23 29.30 27.87
CA ARG A 341 -3.68 28.12 27.11
C ARG A 341 -2.77 27.82 25.93
N TYR A 342 -2.30 26.58 25.88
CA TYR A 342 -1.53 26.01 24.79
C TYR A 342 -2.38 25.07 24.00
N TYR A 343 -2.27 25.14 22.68
CA TYR A 343 -2.93 24.21 21.77
C TYR A 343 -1.91 23.29 21.13
N CYS A 344 -2.16 21.99 21.23
CA CYS A 344 -1.47 20.99 20.46
C CYS A 344 -2.28 20.71 19.21
N HIS A 345 -1.66 20.84 18.07
CA HIS A 345 -2.22 20.52 16.76
C HIS A 345 -1.54 19.27 16.23
N ALA A 346 -2.34 18.33 15.75
CA ALA A 346 -1.85 17.11 15.12
C ALA A 346 -2.45 16.97 13.72
N ARG A 347 -1.59 16.85 12.73
CA ARG A 347 -1.99 16.81 11.33
C ARG A 347 -1.51 15.54 10.64
N VAL A 348 -2.42 14.85 9.96
CA VAL A 348 -2.12 13.75 9.05
C VAL A 348 -2.63 14.15 7.67
N PRO A 349 -1.80 14.06 6.61
CA PRO A 349 -2.21 14.43 5.27
C PRO A 349 -3.48 13.70 4.82
N GLY A 350 -4.45 14.45 4.31
CA GLY A 350 -5.73 13.90 3.84
C GLY A 350 -6.79 13.62 4.91
N PHE A 351 -6.51 13.94 6.19
CA PHE A 351 -7.45 13.83 7.30
C PHE A 351 -7.66 15.18 7.99
N PRO A 352 -8.78 15.38 8.72
CA PRO A 352 -9.00 16.56 9.53
C PRO A 352 -7.90 16.73 10.59
N GLU A 353 -7.52 17.98 10.85
CA GLU A 353 -6.60 18.30 11.91
C GLU A 353 -7.26 18.08 13.29
N LEU A 354 -6.50 17.49 14.21
CA LEU A 354 -6.91 17.28 15.60
C LEU A 354 -6.24 18.35 16.48
N THR A 355 -7.05 19.04 17.30
CA THR A 355 -6.54 20.06 18.23
C THR A 355 -6.94 19.71 19.66
N GLY A 356 -5.97 19.74 20.57
CA GLY A 356 -6.17 19.61 22.00
C GLY A 356 -5.58 20.79 22.75
N SER A 357 -6.06 21.10 23.94
CA SER A 357 -5.54 22.23 24.72
C SER A 357 -5.18 21.83 26.15
N ALA A 358 -4.17 22.51 26.70
CA ALA A 358 -3.76 22.43 28.10
C ALA A 358 -3.34 23.80 28.59
N ASN A 359 -3.62 24.10 29.86
CA ASN A 359 -3.27 25.36 30.47
C ASN A 359 -2.07 25.21 31.39
N ILE A 360 -1.21 26.23 31.40
CA ILE A 360 -0.19 26.43 32.46
C ILE A 360 -0.68 27.49 33.39
N TYR A 361 -0.93 27.12 34.64
CA TYR A 361 -1.36 28.00 35.71
C TYR A 361 -0.23 28.28 36.68
N ILE A 362 -0.07 29.56 37.04
CA ILE A 362 0.87 29.98 38.08
C ILE A 362 0.16 29.87 39.42
N ARG A 363 0.72 29.12 40.36
CA ARG A 363 0.24 29.08 41.75
C ARG A 363 0.50 30.44 42.41
N ALA A 364 -0.56 31.10 42.82
CA ALA A 364 -0.54 32.42 43.43
C ALA A 364 -1.70 32.58 44.45
N ALA A 365 -1.64 33.64 45.21
CA ALA A 365 -2.79 34.08 46.02
C ALA A 365 -3.99 34.37 45.08
N PRO A 366 -5.23 34.19 45.54
CA PRO A 366 -6.41 34.50 44.78
C PRO A 366 -6.42 35.94 44.27
N THR A 367 -7.08 36.19 43.16
CA THR A 367 -7.34 37.56 42.63
C THR A 367 -8.81 37.69 42.29
N ILE A 368 -9.50 38.63 42.94
CA ILE A 368 -10.93 38.86 42.73
C ILE A 368 -11.12 39.78 41.51
N ILE A 369 -11.85 39.24 40.50
CA ILE A 369 -12.12 39.91 39.22
C ILE A 369 -13.57 40.38 39.08
N SER A 370 -14.39 40.25 40.14
CA SER A 370 -15.78 40.65 40.13
C SER A 370 -15.95 42.15 39.83
N GLN A 371 -17.03 42.50 39.17
CA GLN A 371 -17.46 43.92 39.05
C GLN A 371 -17.69 44.50 40.45
N ARG A 372 -17.09 45.64 40.71
CA ARG A 372 -17.18 46.34 42.02
C ARG A 372 -18.57 46.92 42.30
N THR A 373 -19.38 47.13 41.28
CA THR A 373 -20.78 47.55 41.40
C THR A 373 -21.65 46.58 40.65
N GLN A 374 -22.63 46.01 41.35
CA GLN A 374 -23.61 45.11 40.77
C GLN A 374 -25.01 45.67 40.97
N TYR A 375 -25.87 45.51 39.99
CA TYR A 375 -27.18 46.11 39.98
C TYR A 375 -28.25 45.05 40.27
N VAL A 376 -29.28 45.47 40.99
CA VAL A 376 -30.46 44.64 41.21
C VAL A 376 -31.18 44.45 39.88
N PRO A 377 -31.49 43.22 39.47
CA PRO A 377 -32.28 42.98 38.27
C PRO A 377 -33.71 43.49 38.45
N ASP A 378 -34.33 43.96 37.36
CA ASP A 378 -35.72 44.45 37.36
C ASP A 378 -36.73 43.34 37.73
N GLU A 379 -36.41 42.08 37.40
CA GLU A 379 -37.20 40.93 37.75
C GLU A 379 -36.30 39.80 38.26
N GLY A 380 -36.78 39.00 39.25
CA GLY A 380 -36.11 37.83 39.75
C GLY A 380 -35.40 37.97 41.10
N LEU A 381 -34.59 36.98 41.47
CA LEU A 381 -33.87 36.96 42.73
C LEU A 381 -32.64 37.89 42.68
N ILE A 382 -32.47 38.68 43.73
CA ILE A 382 -31.31 39.56 43.89
C ILE A 382 -30.10 38.70 44.20
N LYS A 383 -29.04 38.84 43.37
CA LYS A 383 -27.78 38.08 43.49
C LYS A 383 -26.58 39.02 43.54
N VAL A 384 -25.63 38.69 44.41
CA VAL A 384 -24.31 39.33 44.46
C VAL A 384 -23.29 38.27 44.18
N GLN A 385 -22.44 38.48 43.19
CA GLN A 385 -21.44 37.49 42.76
C GLN A 385 -20.01 37.95 43.06
N CYS A 386 -19.25 37.06 43.64
CA CYS A 386 -17.81 37.18 43.76
C CYS A 386 -17.14 36.14 42.87
N ILE A 387 -16.39 36.63 41.91
CA ILE A 387 -15.63 35.80 40.97
C ILE A 387 -14.16 36.04 41.25
N ALA A 388 -13.43 34.99 41.57
CA ALA A 388 -11.99 35.05 41.79
C ALA A 388 -11.26 33.99 40.99
N ILE A 389 -10.12 34.37 40.40
CA ILE A 389 -9.13 33.43 39.89
C ILE A 389 -8.34 32.91 41.08
N SER A 390 -8.27 31.64 41.27
CA SER A 390 -7.56 30.97 42.39
C SER A 390 -6.88 29.72 41.92
N VAL A 391 -5.57 29.70 41.90
CA VAL A 391 -4.72 28.53 41.62
C VAL A 391 -3.67 28.45 42.74
N PRO A 392 -3.70 27.43 43.59
CA PRO A 392 -4.67 26.31 43.62
C PRO A 392 -6.10 26.77 43.96
N LYS A 393 -7.03 25.82 43.89
CA LYS A 393 -8.44 26.01 44.25
C LYS A 393 -8.57 26.75 45.57
N ALA A 394 -9.53 27.67 45.67
CA ALA A 394 -9.81 28.37 46.90
C ALA A 394 -10.24 27.43 48.02
N ASP A 395 -9.63 27.59 49.19
CA ASP A 395 -9.95 26.87 50.40
C ASP A 395 -11.24 27.38 51.07
N SER A 396 -11.47 28.70 50.98
CA SER A 396 -12.67 29.33 51.54
C SER A 396 -13.03 30.62 50.82
N VAL A 397 -14.34 30.91 50.77
CA VAL A 397 -14.90 32.23 50.38
C VAL A 397 -15.75 32.72 51.53
N VAL A 398 -15.37 33.85 52.13
CA VAL A 398 -16.06 34.47 53.23
C VAL A 398 -16.75 35.75 52.76
N TRP A 399 -18.00 35.94 53.12
CA TRP A 399 -18.77 37.10 52.85
C TRP A 399 -19.08 37.85 54.13
N SER A 400 -18.94 39.17 54.08
CA SER A 400 -19.41 40.05 55.13
C SER A 400 -20.24 41.23 54.60
N PHE A 401 -21.23 41.67 55.35
CA PHE A 401 -22.10 42.80 55.05
C PHE A 401 -22.19 43.71 56.29
N ALA A 402 -22.03 45.01 56.11
CA ALA A 402 -22.02 46.01 57.18
C ALA A 402 -21.07 45.64 58.34
N GLY A 403 -19.87 45.06 58.02
CA GLY A 403 -18.83 44.69 58.99
C GLY A 403 -19.12 43.41 59.78
N ARG A 404 -20.11 42.63 59.43
CA ARG A 404 -20.44 41.32 60.05
C ARG A 404 -20.39 40.22 59.02
N ASP A 405 -19.80 39.07 59.40
CA ASP A 405 -19.77 37.89 58.51
C ASP A 405 -21.17 37.33 58.33
N LEU A 406 -21.50 36.99 57.08
CA LEU A 406 -22.76 36.34 56.76
C LEU A 406 -22.74 34.87 57.14
N ASN A 407 -23.70 34.51 57.99
CA ASN A 407 -23.88 33.11 58.39
C ASN A 407 -24.94 32.41 57.50
N PHE A 408 -24.52 31.42 56.75
CA PHE A 408 -25.38 30.68 55.82
C PHE A 408 -25.87 29.34 56.43
N SER A 409 -25.47 29.02 57.65
CA SER A 409 -25.80 27.74 58.31
C SER A 409 -27.12 27.75 59.09
N SER A 410 -27.77 28.91 59.23
CA SER A 410 -29.02 29.03 60.00
C SER A 410 -30.23 29.09 59.07
N ASN A 411 -31.26 28.28 59.36
CA ASN A 411 -32.52 28.24 58.59
C ASN A 411 -33.34 29.58 58.59
N ASN A 412 -32.87 30.57 59.31
CA ASN A 412 -33.54 31.89 59.47
C ASN A 412 -32.73 33.04 58.89
N THR A 413 -31.78 32.78 57.97
CA THR A 413 -31.02 33.83 57.32
C THR A 413 -31.69 34.24 55.98
N PRO A 414 -31.72 35.55 55.67
CA PRO A 414 -32.27 36.02 54.39
C PRO A 414 -31.31 35.79 53.22
N PHE A 415 -30.20 35.09 53.45
CA PHE A 415 -29.14 34.89 52.45
C PHE A 415 -28.97 33.42 52.16
N TYR A 416 -28.88 33.07 50.89
CA TYR A 416 -28.49 31.76 50.40
C TYR A 416 -27.18 31.87 49.63
N ARG A 417 -26.20 30.98 49.90
CA ARG A 417 -24.93 30.97 49.19
C ARG A 417 -24.86 29.77 48.26
N HIS A 418 -24.40 30.02 47.05
CA HIS A 418 -24.03 28.99 46.08
C HIS A 418 -22.60 29.22 45.61
N GLU A 419 -21.81 28.16 45.59
CA GLU A 419 -20.41 28.20 45.19
C GLU A 419 -20.18 27.20 44.07
N GLU A 420 -19.59 27.68 42.99
CA GLU A 420 -19.18 26.89 41.84
C GLU A 420 -17.65 26.99 41.72
N TYR A 421 -17.00 25.81 41.67
CA TYR A 421 -15.55 25.74 41.56
C TYR A 421 -15.14 25.16 40.24
N GLU A 422 -14.49 25.96 39.42
CA GLU A 422 -13.80 25.57 38.21
C GLU A 422 -12.31 25.33 38.48
N PRO A 423 -11.52 24.76 37.58
CA PRO A 423 -10.10 24.45 37.83
C PRO A 423 -9.24 25.67 38.22
N GLU A 424 -9.62 26.85 37.77
CA GLU A 424 -8.87 28.11 37.97
C GLU A 424 -9.70 29.22 38.58
N ARG A 425 -10.99 29.02 38.75
CA ARG A 425 -11.92 30.05 39.13
C ARG A 425 -12.90 29.56 40.19
N VAL A 426 -13.22 30.44 41.13
CA VAL A 426 -14.33 30.24 42.05
C VAL A 426 -15.37 31.32 41.80
N VAL A 427 -16.62 30.94 41.71
CA VAL A 427 -17.77 31.82 41.64
C VAL A 427 -18.62 31.58 42.87
N SER A 428 -18.64 32.53 43.77
CA SER A 428 -19.50 32.51 44.93
C SER A 428 -20.63 33.51 44.79
N THR A 429 -21.86 33.02 44.84
CA THR A 429 -23.08 33.86 44.64
C THR A 429 -23.88 33.86 45.92
N VAL A 430 -24.12 35.03 46.44
CA VAL A 430 -25.07 35.27 47.55
C VAL A 430 -26.41 35.71 46.95
N THR A 431 -27.47 34.96 47.21
CA THR A 431 -28.83 35.24 46.80
C THR A 431 -29.63 35.76 48.00
N LEU A 432 -30.29 36.90 47.84
CA LEU A 432 -31.18 37.48 48.82
C LEU A 432 -32.56 36.84 48.70
N LEU A 433 -33.02 36.15 49.72
CA LEU A 433 -34.32 35.48 49.74
C LEU A 433 -35.46 36.46 50.05
N ASP A 434 -35.15 37.58 50.77
CA ASP A 434 -36.11 38.63 51.07
C ASP A 434 -35.51 40.01 50.61
N PRO A 435 -36.02 40.61 49.53
CA PRO A 435 -35.45 41.79 48.95
C PRO A 435 -35.83 43.08 49.72
N VAL A 436 -35.33 43.25 50.93
CA VAL A 436 -35.52 44.45 51.72
C VAL A 436 -34.41 45.45 51.40
N SER A 437 -34.74 46.72 51.23
CA SER A 437 -33.78 47.81 50.96
C SER A 437 -32.64 47.91 52.00
N ALA A 438 -32.81 47.37 53.17
CA ALA A 438 -31.81 47.30 54.22
C ALA A 438 -30.59 46.44 53.86
N TYR A 439 -30.68 45.58 52.83
CA TYR A 439 -29.60 44.71 52.36
C TYR A 439 -28.90 45.28 51.11
N PHE A 440 -29.22 46.48 50.69
CA PHE A 440 -28.43 47.19 49.65
C PHE A 440 -27.23 47.86 50.28
N GLY A 441 -26.10 47.79 49.65
CA GLY A 441 -24.87 48.37 50.18
C GLY A 441 -23.64 47.54 49.82
N ASP A 442 -22.63 47.66 50.67
CA ASP A 442 -21.32 47.12 50.44
C ASP A 442 -21.19 45.70 51.03
N TYR A 443 -20.96 44.73 50.15
CA TYR A 443 -20.62 43.36 50.45
C TYR A 443 -19.12 43.20 50.32
N ASN A 444 -18.45 42.69 51.34
CA ASN A 444 -17.05 42.32 51.24
C ASN A 444 -16.93 40.81 51.01
N CYS A 445 -16.29 40.44 49.92
CA CYS A 445 -15.94 39.09 49.58
C CYS A 445 -14.45 38.86 49.82
N THR A 446 -14.11 37.85 50.58
CA THR A 446 -12.73 37.47 50.88
C THR A 446 -12.51 36.01 50.44
N VAL A 447 -11.54 35.81 49.53
CA VAL A 447 -11.19 34.49 48.97
C VAL A 447 -9.79 34.11 49.46
N THR A 448 -9.64 32.90 49.97
CA THR A 448 -8.37 32.44 50.53
C THR A 448 -7.97 31.12 49.87
N ASN A 449 -6.70 30.97 49.54
CA ASN A 449 -6.08 29.68 49.19
C ASN A 449 -4.76 29.51 49.97
N ALA A 450 -4.05 28.39 49.70
CA ALA A 450 -2.78 28.05 50.37
C ALA A 450 -1.65 29.10 50.18
N TYR A 451 -1.79 30.05 49.21
CA TYR A 451 -0.79 31.05 48.89
C TYR A 451 -1.13 32.45 49.40
N GLY A 452 -2.34 32.66 49.88
CA GLY A 452 -2.74 33.96 50.44
C GLY A 452 -4.23 34.21 50.36
N THR A 453 -4.58 35.48 50.55
CA THR A 453 -5.97 35.95 50.64
C THR A 453 -6.11 37.24 49.83
N ASP A 454 -7.23 37.36 49.08
CA ASP A 454 -7.65 38.61 48.45
C ASP A 454 -9.05 38.98 48.90
N SER A 455 -9.33 40.28 48.97
CA SER A 455 -10.59 40.79 49.50
C SER A 455 -11.09 41.98 48.65
N ALA A 456 -12.38 41.98 48.35
CA ALA A 456 -12.99 42.99 47.51
C ALA A 456 -14.37 43.42 48.00
N VAL A 457 -14.59 44.71 48.01
CA VAL A 457 -15.91 45.30 48.27
C VAL A 457 -16.71 45.36 46.96
N ILE A 458 -17.90 44.75 47.01
CA ILE A 458 -18.86 44.71 45.89
C ILE A 458 -20.12 45.47 46.36
N LYS A 459 -20.42 46.56 45.68
CA LYS A 459 -21.58 47.40 46.01
C LYS A 459 -22.83 46.94 45.25
N LEU A 460 -23.82 46.54 45.98
CA LEU A 460 -25.14 46.21 45.45
C LEU A 460 -26.02 47.50 45.45
N THR A 461 -26.51 47.93 44.29
CA THR A 461 -27.29 49.13 44.14
C THR A 461 -28.45 48.91 43.13
N THR A 462 -29.45 49.78 43.19
CA THR A 462 -30.52 49.79 42.20
C THR A 462 -30.04 50.42 40.91
N HIS A 463 -30.64 50.00 39.82
CA HIS A 463 -30.35 50.60 38.50
C HIS A 463 -30.78 52.07 38.50
N VAL A 464 -29.89 52.93 38.06
CA VAL A 464 -30.25 54.36 37.88
C VAL A 464 -30.92 54.48 36.52
N ASP A 465 -32.20 54.85 36.54
CA ASP A 465 -32.96 55.02 35.29
C ASP A 465 -32.54 56.35 34.60
N TRP A 466 -31.51 56.26 33.78
CA TRP A 466 -31.00 57.36 32.99
C TRP A 466 -32.03 58.02 32.07
N GLN A 467 -33.08 57.28 31.68
CA GLN A 467 -34.16 57.77 30.83
C GLN A 467 -35.00 58.80 31.61
N LEU A 468 -35.29 58.49 32.85
CA LEU A 468 -36.05 59.37 33.74
C LEU A 468 -35.27 60.70 34.04
N ILE A 469 -33.94 60.59 34.28
CA ILE A 469 -33.08 61.76 34.47
C ILE A 469 -33.03 62.58 33.20
N LEU A 470 -32.87 62.00 32.04
CA LEU A 470 -32.85 62.70 30.76
C LEU A 470 -34.19 63.41 30.47
N ILE A 471 -35.32 62.78 30.82
CA ILE A 471 -36.64 63.39 30.68
C ILE A 471 -36.77 64.61 31.63
N VAL A 472 -36.38 64.47 32.89
CA VAL A 472 -36.43 65.62 33.87
C VAL A 472 -35.52 66.71 33.43
N VAL A 473 -34.26 66.45 33.05
CA VAL A 473 -33.34 67.49 32.56
C VAL A 473 -33.87 68.14 31.29
N GLY A 474 -34.45 67.33 30.36
CA GLY A 474 -35.06 67.83 29.14
C GLY A 474 -36.24 68.78 29.43
N LEU A 475 -37.10 68.39 30.38
CA LEU A 475 -38.22 69.30 30.82
C LEU A 475 -37.73 70.59 31.44
N VAL A 476 -36.72 70.54 32.30
CA VAL A 476 -36.13 71.78 32.91
C VAL A 476 -35.52 72.70 31.83
N VAL A 477 -34.80 72.11 30.87
CA VAL A 477 -34.25 72.87 29.73
C VAL A 477 -35.36 73.49 28.88
N CYS A 478 -36.43 72.78 28.62
CA CYS A 478 -37.61 73.30 27.89
C CYS A 478 -38.24 74.49 28.62
N VAL A 479 -38.46 74.42 29.95
CA VAL A 479 -39.03 75.52 30.74
C VAL A 479 -38.12 76.76 30.71
N ILE A 480 -36.80 76.56 30.81
CA ILE A 480 -35.83 77.64 30.67
C ILE A 480 -35.89 78.28 29.29
N LEU A 481 -35.95 77.48 28.22
CA LEU A 481 -36.05 77.99 26.86
C LEU A 481 -37.35 78.76 26.61
N ILE A 482 -38.49 78.28 27.13
CA ILE A 482 -39.78 78.94 27.06
C ILE A 482 -39.66 80.29 27.80
N GLY A 483 -39.06 80.32 29.00
CA GLY A 483 -38.82 81.55 29.74
C GLY A 483 -38.00 82.60 28.96
N ILE A 484 -36.93 82.14 28.32
CA ILE A 484 -36.08 82.96 27.45
C ILE A 484 -36.88 83.52 26.26
N ILE A 485 -37.70 82.67 25.62
CA ILE A 485 -38.55 83.06 24.48
C ILE A 485 -39.56 84.11 24.93
N VAL A 486 -40.23 83.94 26.08
CA VAL A 486 -41.15 84.94 26.65
C VAL A 486 -40.45 86.28 26.94
N ILE A 487 -39.26 86.25 27.53
CA ILE A 487 -38.46 87.47 27.77
C ILE A 487 -38.08 88.14 26.44
N LEU A 488 -37.68 87.41 25.44
CA LEU A 488 -37.38 87.93 24.11
C LEU A 488 -38.61 88.51 23.42
N ILE A 489 -39.78 87.87 23.55
CA ILE A 489 -41.03 88.40 23.02
C ILE A 489 -41.45 89.73 23.75
N LEU A 490 -41.29 89.75 25.05
CA LEU A 490 -41.55 91.02 25.83
C LEU A 490 -40.59 92.10 25.44
N HIS A 491 -39.31 91.79 25.24
CA HIS A 491 -38.28 92.76 24.81
C HIS A 491 -38.48 93.22 23.35
N CYS A 492 -38.95 92.34 22.47
CA CYS A 492 -39.35 92.70 21.11
C CYS A 492 -40.60 93.60 21.10
N ARG A 493 -41.55 93.40 22.02
CA ARG A 493 -42.76 94.26 22.16
C ARG A 493 -42.42 95.66 22.61
N GLU A 494 -41.36 95.89 23.39
CA GLU A 494 -40.89 97.24 23.78
C GLU A 494 -40.15 97.94 22.64
N ARG A 495 -39.54 97.27 21.69
CA ARG A 495 -38.86 97.91 20.54
C ARG A 495 -39.79 98.31 19.39
N ILE A 496 -41.06 97.90 19.37
CA ILE A 496 -42.06 98.27 18.32
C ILE A 496 -42.73 99.58 18.56
N LYS A 497 -42.38 100.40 19.64
CA LYS A 497 -42.97 101.70 19.99
C LYS A 497 -42.08 102.94 19.74
N GLN A 498 -41.21 102.96 18.73
CA GLN A 498 -40.64 104.22 18.29
C GLN A 498 -40.66 104.34 16.76
N PRO A 499 -40.95 105.57 16.25
CA PRO A 499 -41.37 105.87 14.88
C PRO A 499 -40.21 106.14 13.95
N GLN A 500 -40.48 105.83 12.69
CA GLN A 500 -39.60 106.14 11.56
C GLN A 500 -39.31 107.59 11.34
N PRO A 501 -38.21 107.99 10.64
CA PRO A 501 -38.31 108.90 9.50
C PRO A 501 -37.58 108.33 8.23
N LYS A 502 -38.11 108.92 7.17
CA LYS A 502 -38.09 108.68 5.74
C LYS A 502 -36.72 108.77 5.04
N ALA A 503 -36.61 108.03 3.99
CA ALA A 503 -36.19 108.33 2.63
C ALA A 503 -34.77 108.83 2.32
N ALA A 504 -34.12 108.15 1.40
CA ALA A 504 -33.84 108.69 0.06
C ALA A 504 -33.17 107.61 -0.81
N GLN A 505 -33.64 107.66 -2.03
CA GLN A 505 -33.27 106.92 -3.24
C GLN A 505 -31.78 107.13 -3.65
N ALA A 506 -31.19 106.25 -4.29
CA ALA A 506 -30.79 106.42 -5.70
C ALA A 506 -29.82 105.24 -6.14
N HIS A 507 -30.22 104.82 -7.29
CA HIS A 507 -29.44 104.36 -8.43
C HIS A 507 -28.36 103.26 -8.22
N GLU A 508 -28.56 102.19 -8.86
CA GLU A 508 -28.41 101.76 -10.28
C GLU A 508 -27.00 101.38 -10.70
N ASN A 509 -27.00 100.34 -11.42
CA ASN A 509 -26.02 99.84 -12.40
C ASN A 509 -24.83 99.04 -11.85
N ASP A 510 -24.70 98.00 -12.24
CA ASP A 510 -24.55 97.26 -13.49
C ASP A 510 -23.28 96.36 -13.48
N MET A 511 -23.47 95.29 -14.11
CA MET A 511 -22.50 94.52 -14.85
C MET A 511 -21.47 93.67 -14.16
N GLN A 512 -21.78 92.49 -14.40
CA GLN A 512 -21.03 91.53 -15.21
C GLN A 512 -19.78 90.85 -14.62
N GLU A 513 -19.98 89.56 -14.70
CA GLU A 513 -19.08 88.55 -15.29
C GLU A 513 -17.74 88.30 -14.59
N THR A 514 -17.45 87.26 -14.27
CA THR A 514 -16.96 86.04 -14.92
C THR A 514 -16.32 85.07 -13.91
N ASP A 515 -16.72 83.93 -14.08
CA ASP A 515 -15.93 82.73 -14.28
C ASP A 515 -14.94 82.24 -13.22
N SER A 516 -15.17 81.02 -13.09
CA SER A 516 -14.27 79.87 -12.99
C SER A 516 -13.91 79.25 -11.66
N ASN A 517 -14.40 78.11 -11.62
CA ASN A 517 -13.69 76.89 -11.32
C ASN A 517 -13.18 76.53 -9.95
N ALA A 518 -13.64 75.46 -9.70
CA ALA A 518 -12.94 74.26 -9.24
C ALA A 518 -13.18 73.83 -7.80
N ASP A 519 -13.89 72.82 -7.80
CA ASP A 519 -13.52 71.50 -7.22
C ASP A 519 -13.56 71.33 -5.71
N ARG A 520 -14.39 70.43 -5.47
CA ARG A 520 -14.13 69.09 -4.86
C ARG A 520 -14.74 68.80 -3.49
N TYR A 521 -15.43 67.76 -3.64
CA TYR A 521 -15.71 66.59 -2.79
C TYR A 521 -16.73 66.73 -1.70
N ARG A 522 -17.74 65.92 -1.96
CA ARG A 522 -18.45 65.24 -0.87
C ARG A 522 -18.90 63.87 -1.28
N GLU A 523 -18.36 62.95 -0.57
CA GLU A 523 -18.81 61.68 -0.02
C GLU A 523 -20.31 61.50 0.06
N SER A 524 -20.81 60.37 -0.30
CA SER A 524 -21.68 59.58 0.59
C SER A 524 -22.02 58.20 -0.03
N ASP A 525 -21.79 57.26 0.80
CA ASP A 525 -22.44 55.94 1.04
C ASP A 525 -23.63 55.55 0.20
N ARG A 526 -23.63 54.34 -0.23
CA ARG A 526 -24.53 53.23 0.15
C ARG A 526 -24.54 52.09 -0.88
N SER A 527 -24.03 50.98 -0.40
CA SER A 527 -24.70 49.70 -0.18
C SER A 527 -25.54 49.12 -1.31
N SER A 528 -25.27 47.89 -1.48
CA SER A 528 -26.10 46.72 -1.69
C SER A 528 -26.21 46.13 -3.07
N ASN A 529 -25.77 44.88 -3.04
CA ASN A 529 -26.44 43.68 -3.55
C ASN A 529 -26.52 43.39 -5.05
N LEU A 530 -26.09 42.20 -5.24
CA LEU A 530 -26.71 41.06 -5.95
C LEU A 530 -26.35 40.84 -7.39
N SER A 531 -25.89 39.63 -7.52
CA SER A 531 -26.21 38.59 -8.49
C SER A 531 -25.67 38.67 -9.91
N ASP A 532 -25.07 37.52 -10.19
CA ASP A 532 -25.19 36.68 -11.36
C ASP A 532 -24.96 37.25 -12.77
N VAL A 533 -24.20 36.52 -13.48
CA VAL A 533 -24.49 35.87 -14.74
C VAL A 533 -23.22 35.70 -15.59
N LYS A 534 -22.89 34.41 -15.76
CA LYS A 534 -22.48 33.67 -16.96
C LYS A 534 -22.08 34.46 -18.22
N ALA A 535 -21.08 33.95 -18.82
CA ALA A 535 -20.98 33.39 -20.19
C ALA A 535 -19.64 33.75 -20.82
N ASP A 536 -18.93 32.71 -21.12
CA ASP A 536 -18.66 32.16 -22.44
C ASP A 536 -17.95 33.05 -23.46
N ILE A 537 -17.02 32.38 -24.10
CA ILE A 537 -16.70 32.32 -25.52
C ILE A 537 -15.22 32.60 -25.87
N ARG A 538 -14.62 31.43 -26.22
CA ARG A 538 -13.90 31.08 -27.47
C ARG A 538 -12.66 31.89 -27.88
N ALA A 539 -11.64 31.10 -28.03
CA ALA A 539 -11.08 30.54 -29.29
C ALA A 539 -9.93 31.34 -29.92
N GLY A 540 -8.97 30.56 -30.37
CA GLY A 540 -7.97 30.95 -31.34
C GLY A 540 -6.59 30.41 -30.96
N SER A 541 -6.24 29.21 -31.30
CA SER A 541 -5.58 28.61 -32.41
C SER A 541 -4.31 29.35 -32.91
N SER A 542 -3.22 28.60 -32.86
CA SER A 542 -2.26 28.30 -33.95
C SER A 542 -0.96 27.80 -33.34
N VAL A 543 -0.62 26.53 -33.62
CA VAL A 543 0.21 25.98 -34.70
C VAL A 543 1.62 26.55 -34.75
N SER A 544 2.58 25.69 -34.44
CA SER A 544 3.71 25.30 -35.30
C SER A 544 4.69 24.43 -34.50
N ASN A 545 4.83 23.18 -34.89
CA ASN A 545 5.97 22.54 -35.55
C ASN A 545 7.34 22.83 -34.94
N ALA A 546 8.02 21.78 -34.51
CA ALA A 546 9.03 21.06 -35.26
C ALA A 546 9.85 20.14 -34.32
N GLU A 547 9.96 18.91 -34.78
CA GLU A 547 11.17 18.11 -34.99
C GLU A 547 12.05 17.70 -33.81
N SER A 548 12.02 16.42 -33.63
CA SER A 548 13.12 15.46 -33.87
C SER A 548 14.38 15.62 -33.03
N ALA A 549 14.62 14.67 -32.13
CA ALA A 549 15.94 14.06 -31.99
C ALA A 549 15.83 12.70 -31.28
N ARG A 550 16.15 11.66 -32.02
CA ARG A 550 16.54 10.32 -31.58
C ARG A 550 17.77 10.41 -30.70
N SER A 551 17.78 9.72 -29.58
CA SER A 551 19.00 9.34 -28.92
C SER A 551 18.95 7.86 -28.54
N LEU A 552 19.74 7.08 -29.25
CA LEU A 552 20.14 5.70 -29.00
C LEU A 552 21.05 5.68 -27.79
N LEU A 553 20.73 4.88 -26.79
CA LEU A 553 21.65 4.50 -25.73
C LEU A 553 22.15 3.08 -25.99
N HIS A 554 23.40 2.98 -26.38
CA HIS A 554 24.25 1.80 -26.40
C HIS A 554 24.56 1.39 -24.94
N VAL A 555 24.31 0.13 -24.63
CA VAL A 555 24.86 -0.53 -23.43
C VAL A 555 26.03 -1.39 -23.92
N GLN A 556 27.23 -1.03 -23.56
CA GLN A 556 28.44 -1.82 -23.68
C GLN A 556 28.67 -2.60 -22.39
N ALA A 557 28.86 -3.92 -22.53
CA ALA A 557 29.42 -4.79 -21.52
C ALA A 557 30.95 -4.85 -21.67
N PRO A 558 31.74 -4.93 -20.59
CA PRO A 558 33.17 -5.10 -20.71
C PRO A 558 33.56 -6.58 -20.68
N LEU A 559 34.26 -7.00 -21.73
CA LEU A 559 35.08 -8.20 -21.78
C LEU A 559 36.40 -7.95 -21.07
N SER A 560 36.75 -8.77 -20.10
CA SER A 560 38.10 -8.83 -19.53
C SER A 560 38.82 -10.06 -20.08
N ALA A 561 39.75 -9.85 -20.92
CA ALA A 561 40.73 -10.85 -21.35
C ALA A 561 41.97 -10.71 -20.48
N HIS A 562 42.37 -11.80 -19.83
CA HIS A 562 43.73 -11.94 -19.29
C HIS A 562 44.57 -12.82 -20.22
N TYR A 563 45.54 -12.21 -20.82
CA TYR A 563 46.66 -12.85 -21.46
C TYR A 563 47.67 -13.31 -20.40
N ILE A 564 48.12 -14.56 -20.48
CA ILE A 564 49.36 -15.01 -19.87
C ILE A 564 50.20 -15.65 -20.95
N THR A 565 51.31 -15.04 -21.23
CA THR A 565 52.43 -15.54 -22.04
C THR A 565 53.32 -16.45 -21.20
N GLY A 566 53.81 -17.53 -21.79
CA GLY A 566 54.89 -18.34 -21.20
C GLY A 566 55.24 -19.51 -22.12
N GLY A 567 56.39 -19.44 -22.73
CA GLY A 567 56.99 -20.37 -23.68
C GLY A 567 57.59 -21.63 -23.06
N PRO A 568 58.50 -22.28 -23.74
CA PRO A 568 58.31 -23.67 -24.18
C PRO A 568 59.17 -24.65 -23.39
N ASN A 569 58.66 -25.88 -23.18
CA ASN A 569 59.55 -27.07 -23.05
C ASN A 569 58.78 -28.37 -23.24
N GLY A 570 59.37 -29.24 -24.03
CA GLY A 570 58.82 -30.52 -24.47
C GLY A 570 58.70 -31.53 -23.34
N GLY A 571 57.65 -32.34 -23.49
CA GLY A 571 57.39 -33.54 -22.67
C GLY A 571 56.57 -34.54 -23.44
N VAL A 572 57.20 -35.59 -23.83
CA VAL A 572 56.63 -36.78 -24.46
C VAL A 572 55.56 -37.40 -23.55
N ALA A 573 54.30 -37.45 -23.99
CA ALA A 573 53.27 -38.20 -23.32
C ALA A 573 52.94 -39.50 -24.10
N THR A 574 53.24 -40.57 -23.47
CA THR A 574 52.96 -41.96 -23.90
C THR A 574 51.46 -42.25 -23.70
N VAL A 575 50.75 -42.55 -24.75
CA VAL A 575 49.36 -43.08 -24.70
C VAL A 575 49.39 -44.56 -24.39
N LYS A 576 48.85 -44.95 -23.25
CA LYS A 576 48.53 -46.36 -22.95
C LYS A 576 47.13 -46.68 -23.44
N ARG A 577 47.03 -47.62 -24.36
CA ARG A 577 45.83 -48.35 -24.69
C ARG A 577 45.48 -49.24 -23.49
N THR A 578 44.23 -49.18 -23.05
CA THR A 578 43.59 -50.25 -22.30
C THR A 578 42.37 -50.69 -23.07
N SER A 579 42.42 -51.90 -23.51
CA SER A 579 41.32 -52.71 -24.03
C SER A 579 40.54 -53.32 -22.86
N ALA A 580 39.22 -53.15 -22.83
CA ALA A 580 38.25 -54.17 -22.46
C ALA A 580 36.87 -53.72 -22.98
#